data_ea2c4ccfb42b9898df012d070acc6612
#
_entry.id   ea2c4ccfb42b9898df012d070acc6612
#
_cell.length_a   1.000
_cell.length_b   1.000
_cell.length_c   1.000
_cell.angle_alpha   90.00
_cell.angle_beta   90.00
_cell.angle_gamma   90.00
#
_symmetry.space_group_name_H-M   'P 1'
#
loop_
_entity.id
_entity.type
_entity.pdbx_description
1 polymer ?
#
loop_
_entity_poly.entity_id
_entity_poly.type
_entity_poly.pdbx_seq_one_letter_code
_entity_poly.pdbx_strand_id
1 'polypeptide(L)'
;ADMCFGVNETRLATKRLGGLFTVGRVQTPTLGLVVMRDNAIEHHVTRKFYELSARGTSVAGVLTFKFKPGKELLAGEKHLFERHTLEALKEKLDGRDLHFETTVSKKQENPPLPYNLTVLLSDMSERFGFTAAETQQITQDLRDKYKAITYNRSDSQYLKEEHREQAPAVLSQAMENLGVSWPLDYSLHSKAFNDGNVTAHHGIIPQEAKAPVSKMTTDEAKVYTAICERYAMQFLPPAVYDVSESTADVDGGSLVLTAKRLVDA
;
A
#
# COMPACT_ATOMS: atom_id res chain seq x y z
N ALA A 1 7.21 -29.23 22.26
CA ALA A 1 8.07 -29.61 21.14
C ALA A 1 9.02 -28.46 20.77
N ASP A 2 8.54 -27.24 20.45
CA ASP A 2 9.36 -26.10 19.95
C ASP A 2 10.45 -25.64 20.93
N MET A 3 10.12 -25.56 22.22
CA MET A 3 11.08 -25.18 23.26
C MET A 3 12.20 -26.23 23.42
N CYS A 4 11.86 -27.51 23.42
CA CYS A 4 12.86 -28.58 23.50
C CYS A 4 13.78 -28.58 22.27
N PHE A 5 13.21 -28.41 21.09
CA PHE A 5 13.97 -28.27 19.83
C PHE A 5 14.93 -27.09 19.90
N GLY A 6 14.41 -25.86 20.15
CA GLY A 6 15.20 -24.64 20.19
C GLY A 6 16.34 -24.70 21.23
N VAL A 7 16.10 -25.25 22.42
CA VAL A 7 17.15 -25.40 23.46
C VAL A 7 18.22 -26.40 23.02
N ASN A 8 17.82 -27.54 22.49
CA ASN A 8 18.78 -28.60 22.09
C ASN A 8 19.63 -28.13 20.89
N GLU A 9 19.03 -27.55 19.88
CA GLU A 9 19.76 -27.03 18.70
C GLU A 9 20.66 -25.84 19.06
N THR A 10 20.22 -24.94 19.94
CA THR A 10 21.05 -23.86 20.47
C THR A 10 22.29 -24.41 21.17
N ARG A 11 22.13 -25.40 22.03
CA ARG A 11 23.24 -26.05 22.76
C ARG A 11 24.19 -26.77 21.81
N LEU A 12 23.65 -27.48 20.83
CA LEU A 12 24.43 -28.17 19.81
C LEU A 12 25.26 -27.22 18.98
N ALA A 13 24.62 -26.18 18.45
CA ALA A 13 25.27 -25.14 17.64
C ALA A 13 26.35 -24.40 18.44
N THR A 14 26.03 -23.95 19.64
CA THR A 14 26.98 -23.28 20.56
C THR A 14 28.20 -24.15 20.86
N LYS A 15 27.98 -25.46 21.13
CA LYS A 15 29.07 -26.38 21.43
C LYS A 15 29.95 -26.68 20.21
N ARG A 16 29.36 -26.78 19.01
CA ARG A 16 30.10 -27.10 17.78
C ARG A 16 30.85 -25.90 17.22
N LEU A 17 30.29 -24.70 17.33
CA LEU A 17 30.80 -23.48 16.68
C LEU A 17 31.62 -22.59 17.61
N GLY A 18 31.69 -22.90 18.90
CA GLY A 18 32.54 -22.21 19.87
C GLY A 18 32.05 -20.82 20.29
N GLY A 19 30.77 -20.49 20.05
CA GLY A 19 30.16 -19.22 20.42
C GLY A 19 28.66 -19.38 20.72
N LEU A 20 28.01 -18.38 21.30
CA LEU A 20 26.58 -18.43 21.54
C LEU A 20 25.78 -18.28 20.23
N PHE A 21 25.22 -19.38 19.76
CA PHE A 21 24.36 -19.40 18.58
C PHE A 21 22.95 -19.84 18.99
N THR A 22 22.00 -18.91 18.94
CA THR A 22 20.61 -19.18 19.28
C THR A 22 19.86 -19.73 18.07
N VAL A 23 19.12 -20.83 18.28
CA VAL A 23 18.26 -21.42 17.27
C VAL A 23 16.81 -21.31 17.75
N GLY A 24 15.94 -20.79 16.90
CA GLY A 24 14.53 -20.60 17.21
C GLY A 24 13.65 -20.74 15.99
N ARG A 25 12.41 -21.14 16.21
CA ARG A 25 11.41 -21.42 15.18
C ARG A 25 11.08 -20.22 14.28
N VAL A 26 11.12 -19.00 14.82
CA VAL A 26 10.88 -17.75 14.06
C VAL A 26 12.22 -17.10 13.71
N GLN A 27 13.09 -16.98 14.66
CA GLN A 27 14.35 -16.27 14.58
C GLN A 27 15.28 -16.82 13.47
N THR A 28 15.46 -18.14 13.43
CA THR A 28 16.38 -18.78 12.46
C THR A 28 15.87 -18.70 11.02
N PRO A 29 14.59 -19.00 10.72
CA PRO A 29 14.06 -18.78 9.38
C PRO A 29 14.08 -17.31 8.94
N THR A 30 13.80 -16.38 9.85
CA THR A 30 13.88 -14.94 9.56
C THR A 30 15.31 -14.53 9.18
N LEU A 31 16.30 -14.98 9.95
CA LEU A 31 17.71 -14.78 9.62
C LEU A 31 18.07 -15.40 8.26
N GLY A 32 17.56 -16.60 7.99
CA GLY A 32 17.75 -17.26 6.68
C GLY A 32 17.22 -16.43 5.52
N LEU A 33 16.03 -15.81 5.66
CA LEU A 33 15.49 -14.92 4.64
C LEU A 33 16.34 -13.65 4.45
N VAL A 34 16.87 -13.07 5.52
CA VAL A 34 17.78 -11.92 5.44
C VAL A 34 19.05 -12.31 4.70
N VAL A 35 19.70 -13.42 5.08
CA VAL A 35 20.93 -13.90 4.40
C VAL A 35 20.68 -14.23 2.93
N MET A 36 19.53 -14.85 2.59
CA MET A 36 19.16 -15.08 1.19
C MET A 36 19.00 -13.77 0.41
N ARG A 37 18.43 -12.75 1.04
CA ARG A 37 18.28 -11.42 0.43
C ARG A 37 19.62 -10.74 0.23
N ASP A 38 20.50 -10.78 1.24
CA ASP A 38 21.84 -10.20 1.16
C ASP A 38 22.65 -10.86 0.05
N ASN A 39 22.66 -12.20 -0.02
CA ASN A 39 23.29 -12.94 -1.11
C ASN A 39 22.72 -12.54 -2.49
N ALA A 40 21.41 -12.35 -2.59
CA ALA A 40 20.78 -11.92 -3.83
C ALA A 40 21.19 -10.49 -4.23
N ILE A 41 21.45 -9.63 -3.26
CA ILE A 41 21.96 -8.25 -3.49
C ILE A 41 23.42 -8.30 -3.90
N GLU A 42 24.26 -9.05 -3.17
CA GLU A 42 25.70 -9.17 -3.47
C GLU A 42 26.00 -9.78 -4.84
N HIS A 43 25.17 -10.75 -5.26
CA HIS A 43 25.30 -11.42 -6.56
C HIS A 43 24.41 -10.81 -7.65
N HIS A 44 23.83 -9.63 -7.39
CA HIS A 44 22.95 -8.97 -8.37
C HIS A 44 23.75 -8.50 -9.59
N VAL A 45 23.34 -9.01 -10.76
CA VAL A 45 23.87 -8.55 -12.04
C VAL A 45 22.91 -7.52 -12.64
N THR A 46 23.38 -6.28 -12.71
CA THR A 46 22.59 -5.19 -13.31
C THR A 46 22.43 -5.41 -14.80
N ARG A 47 21.19 -5.45 -15.28
CA ARG A 47 20.86 -5.49 -16.71
C ARG A 47 20.16 -4.17 -17.08
N LYS A 48 20.66 -3.50 -18.11
CA LYS A 48 20.00 -2.31 -18.67
C LYS A 48 18.79 -2.72 -19.46
N PHE A 49 17.65 -2.11 -19.20
CA PHE A 49 16.45 -2.21 -20.02
C PHE A 49 16.14 -0.88 -20.69
N TYR A 50 15.36 -0.91 -21.73
CA TYR A 50 15.05 0.26 -22.54
C TYR A 50 13.55 0.44 -22.65
N GLU A 51 13.13 1.71 -22.66
CA GLU A 51 11.75 2.11 -22.86
C GLU A 51 11.68 3.12 -24.01
N LEU A 52 10.60 3.12 -24.76
CA LEU A 52 10.33 4.09 -25.83
C LEU A 52 9.15 4.94 -25.43
N SER A 53 9.32 6.25 -25.59
CA SER A 53 8.23 7.23 -25.49
C SER A 53 8.16 8.06 -26.75
N ALA A 54 6.96 8.27 -27.26
CA ALA A 54 6.71 9.12 -28.41
C ALA A 54 6.07 10.44 -27.97
N ARG A 55 6.51 11.55 -28.53
CA ARG A 55 5.86 12.87 -28.38
C ARG A 55 5.14 13.21 -29.67
N GLY A 56 3.86 13.55 -29.55
CA GLY A 56 3.04 13.98 -30.67
C GLY A 56 2.38 15.32 -30.37
N THR A 57 2.17 16.13 -31.40
CA THR A 57 1.42 17.37 -31.31
C THR A 57 -0.02 17.11 -31.75
N SER A 58 -0.97 17.53 -30.95
CA SER A 58 -2.41 17.46 -31.22
C SER A 58 -3.06 18.83 -31.00
N VAL A 59 -4.36 18.94 -31.28
CA VAL A 59 -5.15 20.13 -30.92
C VAL A 59 -5.16 20.41 -29.40
N ALA A 60 -4.92 19.40 -28.57
CA ALA A 60 -4.82 19.53 -27.12
C ALA A 60 -3.39 19.90 -26.64
N GLY A 61 -2.43 20.08 -27.55
CA GLY A 61 -1.04 20.37 -27.25
C GLY A 61 -0.11 19.18 -27.44
N VAL A 62 1.06 19.23 -26.79
CA VAL A 62 2.06 18.15 -26.87
C VAL A 62 1.70 17.06 -25.88
N LEU A 63 1.52 15.84 -26.39
CA LEU A 63 1.20 14.64 -25.62
C LEU A 63 2.39 13.67 -25.66
N THR A 64 2.60 12.93 -24.56
CA THR A 64 3.65 11.92 -24.46
C THR A 64 3.02 10.54 -24.26
N PHE A 65 3.28 9.67 -25.19
CA PHE A 65 2.80 8.28 -25.19
C PHE A 65 3.93 7.34 -24.80
N LYS A 66 3.61 6.31 -24.04
CA LYS A 66 4.55 5.23 -23.70
C LYS A 66 4.31 4.04 -24.60
N PHE A 67 5.38 3.50 -25.13
CA PHE A 67 5.31 2.24 -25.87
C PHE A 67 5.10 1.06 -24.90
N LYS A 68 4.05 0.29 -25.13
CA LYS A 68 3.79 -0.98 -24.46
C LYS A 68 4.16 -2.10 -25.42
N PRO A 69 5.25 -2.84 -25.19
CA PRO A 69 5.64 -3.94 -26.04
C PRO A 69 4.66 -5.10 -25.95
N GLY A 70 4.41 -5.73 -27.08
CA GLY A 70 3.62 -6.96 -27.16
C GLY A 70 4.36 -8.16 -26.54
N LYS A 71 3.62 -9.22 -26.25
CA LYS A 71 4.17 -10.43 -25.62
C LYS A 71 5.28 -11.09 -26.45
N GLU A 72 5.17 -11.04 -27.79
CA GLU A 72 6.16 -11.60 -28.71
C GLU A 72 7.50 -10.86 -28.59
N LEU A 73 7.46 -9.54 -28.53
CA LEU A 73 8.66 -8.70 -28.40
C LEU A 73 9.33 -8.84 -27.02
N LEU A 74 8.56 -9.10 -25.99
CA LEU A 74 9.06 -9.36 -24.64
C LEU A 74 9.66 -10.76 -24.49
N ALA A 75 9.31 -11.71 -25.36
CA ALA A 75 9.80 -13.10 -25.32
C ALA A 75 9.75 -13.76 -23.92
N GLY A 76 8.73 -13.41 -23.12
CA GLY A 76 8.56 -13.89 -21.74
C GLY A 76 9.30 -13.08 -20.68
N GLU A 77 10.07 -12.07 -21.04
CA GLU A 77 10.73 -11.14 -20.11
C GLU A 77 9.76 -10.02 -19.68
N LYS A 78 10.09 -9.35 -18.58
CA LYS A 78 9.31 -8.23 -18.07
C LYS A 78 9.63 -6.90 -18.77
N HIS A 79 10.85 -6.76 -19.28
CA HIS A 79 11.38 -5.55 -19.88
C HIS A 79 12.09 -5.86 -21.20
N LEU A 80 12.25 -4.84 -22.04
CA LEU A 80 13.06 -4.96 -23.26
C LEU A 80 14.53 -4.67 -22.95
N PHE A 81 15.38 -5.62 -23.29
CA PHE A 81 16.83 -5.51 -23.04
C PHE A 81 17.62 -5.18 -24.30
N GLU A 82 17.01 -5.28 -25.46
CA GLU A 82 17.65 -5.03 -26.75
C GLU A 82 17.34 -3.64 -27.28
N ARG A 83 18.32 -2.77 -27.21
CA ARG A 83 18.19 -1.36 -27.60
C ARG A 83 17.88 -1.19 -29.10
N HIS A 84 18.53 -1.98 -29.95
CA HIS A 84 18.39 -1.86 -31.40
C HIS A 84 16.94 -2.05 -31.89
N THR A 85 16.17 -2.89 -31.21
CA THR A 85 14.76 -3.13 -31.52
C THR A 85 13.93 -1.86 -31.36
N LEU A 86 14.16 -1.11 -30.28
CA LEU A 86 13.48 0.16 -30.04
C LEU A 86 14.00 1.30 -30.92
N GLU A 87 15.27 1.28 -31.30
CA GLU A 87 15.85 2.25 -32.25
C GLU A 87 15.24 2.07 -33.64
N ALA A 88 15.12 0.84 -34.13
CA ALA A 88 14.45 0.56 -35.39
C ALA A 88 12.96 0.98 -35.38
N LEU A 89 12.27 0.75 -34.25
CA LEU A 89 10.88 1.21 -34.09
C LEU A 89 10.79 2.74 -34.07
N LYS A 90 11.71 3.41 -33.36
CA LYS A 90 11.79 4.88 -33.33
C LYS A 90 11.94 5.45 -34.74
N GLU A 91 12.87 4.93 -35.53
CA GLU A 91 13.10 5.38 -36.91
C GLU A 91 11.86 5.20 -37.79
N LYS A 92 11.11 4.11 -37.58
CA LYS A 92 9.86 3.87 -38.30
C LYS A 92 8.72 4.82 -37.94
N LEU A 93 8.69 5.30 -36.69
CA LEU A 93 7.60 6.14 -36.15
C LEU A 93 7.89 7.65 -36.25
N ASP A 94 9.17 8.02 -36.37
CA ASP A 94 9.58 9.42 -36.38
C ASP A 94 9.00 10.17 -37.59
N GLY A 95 8.33 11.31 -37.30
CA GLY A 95 7.69 12.14 -38.30
C GLY A 95 6.43 11.56 -38.95
N ARG A 96 5.86 10.46 -38.45
CA ARG A 96 4.63 9.90 -38.97
C ARG A 96 3.40 10.39 -38.24
N ASP A 97 2.31 10.56 -39.00
CA ASP A 97 0.98 10.75 -38.44
C ASP A 97 0.44 9.40 -37.97
N LEU A 98 -0.04 9.37 -36.72
CA LEU A 98 -0.63 8.19 -36.10
C LEU A 98 -2.08 8.48 -35.73
N HIS A 99 -2.94 7.51 -35.96
CA HIS A 99 -4.32 7.56 -35.52
C HIS A 99 -4.45 6.89 -34.15
N PHE A 100 -4.99 7.61 -33.17
CA PHE A 100 -5.23 7.11 -31.83
C PHE A 100 -6.72 6.90 -31.60
N GLU A 101 -7.08 5.72 -31.14
CA GLU A 101 -8.39 5.47 -30.59
C GLU A 101 -8.41 5.86 -29.12
N THR A 102 -9.38 6.71 -28.74
CA THR A 102 -9.50 7.17 -27.34
C THR A 102 -10.79 6.67 -26.75
N THR A 103 -10.67 5.96 -25.64
CA THR A 103 -11.82 5.56 -24.83
C THR A 103 -11.85 6.34 -23.54
N VAL A 104 -13.05 6.76 -23.11
CA VAL A 104 -13.25 7.42 -21.82
C VAL A 104 -14.19 6.55 -20.98
N SER A 105 -13.77 6.25 -19.79
CA SER A 105 -14.56 5.44 -18.84
C SER A 105 -14.56 6.08 -17.46
N LYS A 106 -15.67 5.92 -16.74
CA LYS A 106 -15.72 6.30 -15.32
C LYS A 106 -15.23 5.13 -14.48
N LYS A 107 -14.27 5.40 -13.60
CA LYS A 107 -13.79 4.44 -12.61
C LYS A 107 -14.05 4.95 -11.21
N GLN A 108 -14.53 4.07 -10.35
CA GLN A 108 -14.67 4.33 -8.93
C GLN A 108 -13.51 3.70 -8.17
N GLU A 109 -12.98 4.42 -7.22
CA GLU A 109 -11.93 3.99 -6.32
C GLU A 109 -12.46 4.01 -4.89
N ASN A 110 -12.66 2.82 -4.35
CA ASN A 110 -13.14 2.69 -2.98
C ASN A 110 -12.09 3.18 -1.97
N PRO A 111 -12.52 3.66 -0.81
CA PRO A 111 -11.59 4.00 0.25
C PRO A 111 -10.74 2.78 0.64
N PRO A 112 -9.49 3.02 1.04
CA PRO A 112 -8.61 1.96 1.52
C PRO A 112 -9.19 1.35 2.81
N LEU A 113 -9.00 0.05 3.00
CA LEU A 113 -9.44 -0.67 4.21
C LEU A 113 -8.81 -0.06 5.48
N PRO A 114 -9.45 -0.21 6.64
CA PRO A 114 -8.85 0.11 7.94
C PRO A 114 -7.43 -0.44 8.10
N TYR A 115 -6.70 0.07 9.06
CA TYR A 115 -5.35 -0.42 9.30
C TYR A 115 -5.33 -1.79 9.99
N ASN A 116 -4.40 -2.64 9.55
CA ASN A 116 -3.75 -3.63 10.41
C ASN A 116 -2.37 -3.07 10.81
N LEU A 117 -1.65 -3.80 11.67
CA LEU A 117 -0.34 -3.31 12.11
C LEU A 117 0.63 -3.09 10.95
N THR A 118 0.74 -4.03 10.02
CA THR A 118 1.71 -3.94 8.91
C THR A 118 1.47 -2.74 8.01
N VAL A 119 0.21 -2.51 7.62
CA VAL A 119 -0.16 -1.37 6.79
C VAL A 119 0.03 -0.05 7.54
N LEU A 120 -0.27 -0.02 8.83
CA LEU A 120 -0.04 1.17 9.67
C LEU A 120 1.45 1.50 9.78
N LEU A 121 2.31 0.51 10.01
CA LEU A 121 3.76 0.71 10.06
C LEU A 121 4.30 1.28 8.75
N SER A 122 3.84 0.75 7.62
CA SER A 122 4.25 1.23 6.28
C SER A 122 3.81 2.66 6.02
N ASP A 123 2.54 2.98 6.29
CA ASP A 123 1.98 4.31 6.06
C ASP A 123 2.62 5.37 6.97
N MET A 124 2.86 5.05 8.24
CA MET A 124 3.54 5.96 9.17
C MET A 124 5.00 6.20 8.78
N SER A 125 5.67 5.18 8.26
CA SER A 125 7.03 5.33 7.73
C SER A 125 7.06 6.20 6.47
N GLU A 126 6.12 6.00 5.54
CA GLU A 126 6.03 6.78 4.31
C GLU A 126 5.64 8.24 4.57
N ARG A 127 4.64 8.50 5.43
CA ARG A 127 4.10 9.84 5.70
C ARG A 127 4.98 10.67 6.63
N PHE A 128 5.58 10.05 7.62
CA PHE A 128 6.24 10.76 8.73
C PHE A 128 7.68 10.31 9.00
N GLY A 129 8.17 9.29 8.30
CA GLY A 129 9.52 8.74 8.49
C GLY A 129 9.69 7.94 9.79
N PHE A 130 8.61 7.51 10.42
CA PHE A 130 8.68 6.74 11.66
C PHE A 130 9.24 5.34 11.42
N THR A 131 10.05 4.88 12.35
CA THR A 131 10.48 3.47 12.39
C THR A 131 9.31 2.57 12.84
N ALA A 132 9.42 1.29 12.55
CA ALA A 132 8.45 0.31 13.01
C ALA A 132 8.35 0.27 14.56
N ALA A 133 9.48 0.42 15.25
CA ALA A 133 9.53 0.43 16.72
C ALA A 133 8.82 1.66 17.30
N GLU A 134 9.05 2.85 16.76
CA GLU A 134 8.39 4.08 17.18
C GLU A 134 6.87 3.98 16.97
N THR A 135 6.42 3.56 15.79
CA THR A 135 5.00 3.40 15.50
C THR A 135 4.34 2.37 16.43
N GLN A 136 5.01 1.25 16.72
CA GLN A 136 4.51 0.26 17.67
C GLN A 136 4.38 0.84 19.09
N GLN A 137 5.38 1.60 19.57
CA GLN A 137 5.33 2.23 20.89
C GLN A 137 4.20 3.25 20.96
N ILE A 138 4.07 4.11 19.94
CA ILE A 138 3.00 5.11 19.86
C ILE A 138 1.61 4.44 19.90
N THR A 139 1.41 3.39 19.10
CA THR A 139 0.12 2.67 19.10
C THR A 139 -0.17 1.96 20.42
N GLN A 140 0.88 1.47 21.11
CA GLN A 140 0.75 0.90 22.42
C GLN A 140 0.27 1.97 23.44
N ASP A 141 0.85 3.17 23.38
CA ASP A 141 0.49 4.29 24.26
C ASP A 141 -0.94 4.79 23.97
N LEU A 142 -1.32 4.92 22.68
CA LEU A 142 -2.69 5.25 22.26
C LEU A 142 -3.71 4.26 22.82
N ARG A 143 -3.37 2.98 22.87
CA ARG A 143 -4.23 1.93 23.42
C ARG A 143 -4.24 1.91 24.93
N ASP A 144 -3.07 1.90 25.58
CA ASP A 144 -2.96 1.60 27.01
C ASP A 144 -3.14 2.84 27.91
N LYS A 145 -2.60 3.98 27.50
CA LYS A 145 -2.66 5.22 28.22
C LYS A 145 -3.95 5.99 27.94
N TYR A 146 -4.31 6.12 26.66
CA TYR A 146 -5.46 6.93 26.23
C TYR A 146 -6.74 6.12 26.01
N LYS A 147 -6.66 4.79 25.86
CA LYS A 147 -7.78 3.92 25.46
C LYS A 147 -8.44 4.39 24.15
N ALA A 148 -7.66 5.06 23.29
CA ALA A 148 -8.17 5.77 22.14
C ALA A 148 -8.35 4.89 20.90
N ILE A 149 -7.69 3.73 20.86
CA ILE A 149 -7.75 2.79 19.71
C ILE A 149 -7.98 1.36 20.19
N THR A 150 -8.47 0.52 19.28
CA THR A 150 -8.63 -0.92 19.49
C THR A 150 -7.28 -1.64 19.55
N TYR A 151 -7.28 -2.98 19.53
CA TYR A 151 -6.06 -3.76 19.63
C TYR A 151 -5.07 -3.43 18.50
N ASN A 152 -3.90 -2.91 18.88
CA ASN A 152 -2.91 -2.34 17.97
C ASN A 152 -2.04 -3.37 17.21
N ARG A 153 -2.07 -4.65 17.58
CA ARG A 153 -1.30 -5.72 16.92
C ARG A 153 -2.18 -6.60 16.03
N SER A 154 -3.27 -6.03 15.51
CA SER A 154 -4.15 -6.76 14.61
C SER A 154 -3.49 -7.05 13.27
N ASP A 155 -3.73 -8.24 12.76
CA ASP A 155 -3.37 -8.70 11.41
C ASP A 155 -4.51 -8.49 10.39
N SER A 156 -5.74 -8.23 10.87
CA SER A 156 -6.91 -8.00 10.03
C SER A 156 -7.11 -6.53 9.68
N GLN A 157 -7.62 -6.27 8.48
CA GLN A 157 -8.10 -4.97 8.04
C GLN A 157 -9.64 -4.88 8.00
N TYR A 158 -10.31 -5.99 8.28
CA TYR A 158 -11.76 -6.07 8.23
C TYR A 158 -12.40 -5.80 9.60
N LEU A 159 -13.66 -5.38 9.55
CA LEU A 159 -14.49 -5.03 10.69
C LEU A 159 -15.75 -5.89 10.66
N LYS A 160 -16.35 -6.11 11.83
CA LYS A 160 -17.67 -6.73 11.95
C LYS A 160 -18.77 -5.70 11.72
N GLU A 161 -20.00 -6.17 11.43
CA GLU A 161 -21.15 -5.29 11.29
C GLU A 161 -21.45 -4.51 12.57
N GLU A 162 -21.20 -5.08 13.76
CA GLU A 162 -21.38 -4.36 15.03
C GLU A 162 -20.55 -3.07 15.11
N HIS A 163 -19.33 -3.04 14.48
CA HIS A 163 -18.50 -1.83 14.45
C HIS A 163 -19.11 -0.75 13.54
N ARG A 164 -19.88 -1.15 12.51
CA ARG A 164 -20.62 -0.21 11.66
C ARG A 164 -21.77 0.44 12.46
N GLU A 165 -22.49 -0.35 13.25
CA GLU A 165 -23.56 0.17 14.11
C GLU A 165 -23.04 1.12 15.19
N GLN A 166 -21.86 0.86 15.73
CA GLN A 166 -21.20 1.71 16.73
C GLN A 166 -20.51 2.95 16.14
N ALA A 167 -20.28 2.98 14.82
CA ALA A 167 -19.49 4.02 14.16
C ALA A 167 -19.96 5.45 14.41
N PRO A 168 -21.27 5.76 14.45
CA PRO A 168 -21.72 7.14 14.73
C PRO A 168 -21.22 7.66 16.06
N ALA A 169 -21.26 6.87 17.13
CA ALA A 169 -20.77 7.27 18.46
C ALA A 169 -19.24 7.38 18.48
N VAL A 170 -18.55 6.37 17.95
CA VAL A 170 -17.08 6.32 17.87
C VAL A 170 -16.51 7.50 17.08
N LEU A 171 -17.07 7.79 15.90
CA LEU A 171 -16.58 8.86 15.02
C LEU A 171 -16.99 10.25 15.53
N SER A 172 -18.13 10.40 16.19
CA SER A 172 -18.50 11.64 16.88
C SER A 172 -17.46 11.98 17.96
N GLN A 173 -17.07 11.00 18.77
CA GLN A 173 -16.03 11.20 19.79
C GLN A 173 -14.64 11.44 19.19
N ALA A 174 -14.31 10.75 18.09
CA ALA A 174 -13.06 10.98 17.37
C ALA A 174 -12.97 12.40 16.78
N MET A 175 -14.05 12.90 16.18
CA MET A 175 -14.14 14.27 15.69
C MET A 175 -14.00 15.30 16.81
N GLU A 176 -14.64 15.07 17.96
CA GLU A 176 -14.46 15.92 19.15
C GLU A 176 -13.00 15.92 19.62
N ASN A 177 -12.37 14.75 19.72
CA ASN A 177 -10.97 14.62 20.13
C ASN A 177 -10.00 15.37 19.22
N LEU A 178 -10.27 15.34 17.89
CA LEU A 178 -9.44 15.97 16.85
C LEU A 178 -9.79 17.45 16.63
N GLY A 179 -10.96 17.92 17.07
CA GLY A 179 -11.47 19.26 16.77
C GLY A 179 -11.84 19.45 15.30
N VAL A 180 -12.31 18.41 14.62
CA VAL A 180 -12.69 18.40 13.19
C VAL A 180 -14.13 17.97 12.99
N SER A 181 -14.65 18.18 11.78
CA SER A 181 -15.95 17.68 11.33
C SER A 181 -15.80 17.05 9.96
N TRP A 182 -16.37 15.85 9.77
CA TRP A 182 -16.38 15.14 8.50
C TRP A 182 -17.83 14.93 8.01
N PRO A 183 -18.10 15.05 6.70
CA PRO A 183 -19.42 14.84 6.13
C PRO A 183 -19.70 13.34 5.93
N LEU A 184 -19.88 12.59 7.02
CA LEU A 184 -20.00 11.14 7.01
C LEU A 184 -21.42 10.70 6.65
N ASP A 185 -21.52 9.70 5.78
CA ASP A 185 -22.77 9.03 5.41
C ASP A 185 -22.78 7.59 5.95
N TYR A 186 -23.47 7.39 7.08
CA TYR A 186 -23.59 6.08 7.72
C TYR A 186 -24.54 5.10 6.99
N SER A 187 -25.21 5.54 5.92
CA SER A 187 -25.98 4.65 5.06
C SER A 187 -25.10 3.82 4.12
N LEU A 188 -23.86 4.29 3.88
CA LEU A 188 -22.89 3.59 3.05
C LEU A 188 -22.42 2.29 3.72
N HIS A 189 -22.15 1.29 2.88
CA HIS A 189 -21.63 -0.01 3.31
C HIS A 189 -20.29 -0.28 2.61
N SER A 190 -19.20 0.01 3.32
CA SER A 190 -17.85 -0.24 2.82
C SER A 190 -17.54 -1.75 2.81
N LYS A 191 -16.65 -2.16 1.91
CA LYS A 191 -16.07 -3.52 1.88
C LYS A 191 -15.32 -3.92 3.15
N ALA A 192 -15.00 -2.94 4.01
CA ALA A 192 -14.33 -3.18 5.29
C ALA A 192 -15.22 -3.99 6.25
N PHE A 193 -16.55 -3.80 6.20
CA PHE A 193 -17.51 -4.52 7.05
C PHE A 193 -17.80 -5.88 6.45
N ASN A 194 -17.17 -6.91 7.01
CA ASN A 194 -17.30 -8.28 6.53
C ASN A 194 -16.94 -9.27 7.63
N ASP A 195 -17.97 -9.80 8.31
CA ASP A 195 -17.81 -10.75 9.42
C ASP A 195 -17.05 -12.01 9.02
N GLY A 196 -17.19 -12.46 7.78
CA GLY A 196 -16.49 -13.66 7.28
C GLY A 196 -14.99 -13.49 7.13
N ASN A 197 -14.50 -12.26 7.05
CA ASN A 197 -13.07 -11.94 6.95
C ASN A 197 -12.45 -11.51 8.29
N VAL A 198 -13.24 -11.46 9.36
CA VAL A 198 -12.73 -11.19 10.71
C VAL A 198 -12.47 -12.52 11.41
N THR A 199 -11.24 -12.75 11.84
CA THR A 199 -10.83 -13.94 12.57
C THR A 199 -10.80 -13.67 14.08
N ALA A 200 -9.63 -13.75 14.70
CA ALA A 200 -9.46 -13.44 16.12
C ALA A 200 -9.44 -11.93 16.42
N HIS A 201 -9.02 -11.14 15.44
CA HIS A 201 -8.90 -9.68 15.56
C HIS A 201 -9.57 -8.99 14.37
N HIS A 202 -9.97 -7.74 14.57
CA HIS A 202 -10.49 -6.84 13.55
C HIS A 202 -9.52 -5.68 13.29
N GLY A 203 -9.79 -4.85 12.29
CA GLY A 203 -8.98 -3.69 11.95
C GLY A 203 -8.77 -2.73 13.12
N ILE A 204 -7.67 -1.98 13.07
CA ILE A 204 -7.35 -0.95 14.08
C ILE A 204 -8.21 0.27 13.78
N ILE A 205 -9.09 0.61 14.72
CA ILE A 205 -10.03 1.74 14.63
C ILE A 205 -10.01 2.55 15.94
N PRO A 206 -10.48 3.81 15.95
CA PRO A 206 -10.66 4.55 17.19
C PRO A 206 -11.71 3.90 18.08
N GLN A 207 -11.66 4.23 19.37
CA GLN A 207 -12.68 3.86 20.35
C GLN A 207 -13.44 5.10 20.82
N GLU A 208 -14.62 4.88 21.39
CA GLU A 208 -15.41 5.92 22.04
C GLU A 208 -14.75 6.31 23.37
N ALA A 209 -13.65 7.05 23.28
CA ALA A 209 -12.86 7.48 24.44
C ALA A 209 -12.51 8.96 24.34
N LYS A 210 -12.63 9.69 25.47
CA LYS A 210 -12.20 11.09 25.56
C LYS A 210 -10.67 11.18 25.61
N ALA A 211 -10.08 11.30 24.46
CA ALA A 211 -8.64 11.35 24.25
C ALA A 211 -8.27 12.54 23.33
N PRO A 212 -8.45 13.80 23.78
CA PRO A 212 -8.20 14.96 22.94
C PRO A 212 -6.71 15.04 22.57
N VAL A 213 -6.44 15.33 21.31
CA VAL A 213 -5.06 15.41 20.77
C VAL A 213 -4.21 16.47 21.48
N SER A 214 -4.81 17.47 22.11
CA SER A 214 -4.10 18.46 22.95
C SER A 214 -3.36 17.85 24.14
N LYS A 215 -3.68 16.63 24.54
CA LYS A 215 -3.01 15.87 25.61
C LYS A 215 -2.00 14.84 25.10
N MET A 216 -1.91 14.67 23.78
CA MET A 216 -1.01 13.75 23.11
C MET A 216 0.29 14.47 22.73
N THR A 217 1.36 13.72 22.57
CA THR A 217 2.54 14.23 21.85
C THR A 217 2.19 14.48 20.38
N THR A 218 3.00 15.27 19.69
CA THR A 218 2.80 15.53 18.26
C THR A 218 2.73 14.24 17.43
N ASP A 219 3.56 13.25 17.77
CA ASP A 219 3.62 12.01 17.03
C ASP A 219 2.49 11.04 17.38
N GLU A 220 2.05 11.00 18.66
CA GLU A 220 0.82 10.30 19.06
C GLU A 220 -0.40 10.88 18.32
N ALA A 221 -0.50 12.23 18.24
CA ALA A 221 -1.59 12.89 17.54
C ALA A 221 -1.62 12.55 16.04
N LYS A 222 -0.44 12.51 15.35
CA LYS A 222 -0.36 12.13 13.93
C LYS A 222 -0.89 10.71 13.68
N VAL A 223 -0.45 9.75 14.49
CA VAL A 223 -0.86 8.35 14.35
C VAL A 223 -2.34 8.17 14.67
N TYR A 224 -2.83 8.82 15.74
CA TYR A 224 -4.25 8.81 16.11
C TYR A 224 -5.12 9.40 15.00
N THR A 225 -4.73 10.56 14.46
CA THR A 225 -5.42 11.21 13.35
C THR A 225 -5.50 10.28 12.14
N ALA A 226 -4.39 9.65 11.75
CA ALA A 226 -4.37 8.74 10.60
C ALA A 226 -5.33 7.54 10.79
N ILE A 227 -5.40 6.98 12.01
CA ILE A 227 -6.33 5.88 12.33
C ILE A 227 -7.77 6.35 12.24
N CYS A 228 -8.09 7.53 12.79
CA CYS A 228 -9.44 8.10 12.74
C CYS A 228 -9.88 8.42 11.30
N GLU A 229 -9.03 9.07 10.51
CA GLU A 229 -9.28 9.36 9.10
C GLU A 229 -9.54 8.09 8.29
N ARG A 230 -8.71 7.06 8.48
CA ARG A 230 -8.84 5.78 7.76
C ARG A 230 -10.15 5.05 8.09
N TYR A 231 -10.64 5.17 9.31
CA TYR A 231 -11.94 4.65 9.70
C TYR A 231 -13.08 5.52 9.15
N ALA A 232 -12.97 6.84 9.26
CA ALA A 232 -13.96 7.78 8.73
C ALA A 232 -14.15 7.62 7.21
N MET A 233 -13.08 7.33 6.46
CA MET A 233 -13.15 7.06 5.02
C MET A 233 -14.11 5.92 4.66
N GLN A 234 -14.42 4.98 5.57
CA GLN A 234 -15.36 3.90 5.31
C GLN A 234 -16.83 4.40 5.17
N PHE A 235 -17.07 5.65 5.55
CA PHE A 235 -18.38 6.33 5.51
C PHE A 235 -18.37 7.53 4.55
N LEU A 236 -17.44 7.53 3.59
CA LEU A 236 -17.37 8.48 2.49
C LEU A 236 -17.66 7.77 1.16
N PRO A 237 -18.25 8.45 0.17
CA PRO A 237 -18.45 7.88 -1.15
C PRO A 237 -17.11 7.52 -1.81
N PRO A 238 -17.10 6.56 -2.73
CA PRO A 238 -15.89 6.26 -3.50
C PRO A 238 -15.52 7.45 -4.39
N ALA A 239 -14.23 7.72 -4.55
CA ALA A 239 -13.75 8.72 -5.48
C ALA A 239 -14.06 8.31 -6.92
N VAL A 240 -14.60 9.22 -7.71
CA VAL A 240 -14.98 8.98 -9.11
C VAL A 240 -13.98 9.68 -10.04
N TYR A 241 -13.45 8.92 -10.98
CA TYR A 241 -12.49 9.40 -11.96
C TYR A 241 -13.00 9.20 -13.38
N ASP A 242 -12.79 10.19 -14.22
CA ASP A 242 -12.76 10.00 -15.67
C ASP A 242 -11.36 9.48 -16.03
N VAL A 243 -11.31 8.30 -16.63
CA VAL A 243 -10.08 7.70 -17.14
C VAL A 243 -10.17 7.67 -18.66
N SER A 244 -9.27 8.39 -19.31
CA SER A 244 -9.11 8.33 -20.76
C SER A 244 -7.87 7.49 -21.10
N GLU A 245 -8.03 6.58 -22.04
CA GLU A 245 -6.94 5.81 -22.60
C GLU A 245 -6.93 6.00 -24.12
N SER A 246 -5.82 6.54 -24.62
CA SER A 246 -5.57 6.72 -26.06
C SER A 246 -4.53 5.70 -26.50
N THR A 247 -4.87 4.90 -27.50
CA THR A 247 -4.03 3.78 -27.97
C THR A 247 -3.88 3.85 -29.47
N ALA A 248 -2.68 3.65 -29.96
CA ALA A 248 -2.37 3.38 -31.36
C ALA A 248 -1.51 2.15 -31.49
N ASP A 249 -1.95 1.19 -32.30
CA ASP A 249 -1.17 0.00 -32.58
C ASP A 249 -0.01 0.31 -33.52
N VAL A 250 1.16 -0.19 -33.19
CA VAL A 250 2.39 -0.06 -33.96
C VAL A 250 3.13 -1.40 -34.00
N ASP A 251 4.16 -1.50 -34.84
CA ASP A 251 4.96 -2.72 -34.94
C ASP A 251 5.44 -3.19 -33.55
N GLY A 252 5.10 -4.43 -33.20
CA GLY A 252 5.56 -5.08 -31.97
C GLY A 252 4.87 -4.62 -30.68
N GLY A 253 3.82 -3.79 -30.75
CA GLY A 253 3.07 -3.35 -29.55
C GLY A 253 2.14 -2.19 -29.80
N SER A 254 1.96 -1.33 -28.79
CA SER A 254 1.09 -0.15 -28.90
C SER A 254 1.68 1.08 -28.20
N LEU A 255 1.39 2.25 -28.72
CA LEU A 255 1.63 3.52 -28.03
C LEU A 255 0.40 3.85 -27.19
N VAL A 256 0.58 4.11 -25.90
CA VAL A 256 -0.52 4.33 -24.96
C VAL A 256 -0.29 5.62 -24.15
N LEU A 257 -1.35 6.41 -24.03
CA LEU A 257 -1.44 7.49 -23.07
C LEU A 257 -2.68 7.27 -22.19
N THR A 258 -2.47 7.21 -20.88
CA THR A 258 -3.57 7.16 -19.92
C THR A 258 -3.59 8.46 -19.12
N ALA A 259 -4.74 9.09 -19.06
CA ALA A 259 -4.99 10.25 -18.20
C ALA A 259 -6.13 9.94 -17.23
N LYS A 260 -5.98 10.39 -15.97
CA LYS A 260 -6.96 10.20 -14.89
C LYS A 260 -7.32 11.58 -14.34
N ARG A 261 -8.59 11.93 -14.37
CA ARG A 261 -9.10 13.17 -13.82
C ARG A 261 -10.12 12.87 -12.72
N LEU A 262 -9.90 13.41 -11.53
CA LEU A 262 -10.88 13.34 -10.44
C LEU A 262 -12.11 14.15 -10.83
N VAL A 263 -13.29 13.54 -10.74
CA VAL A 263 -14.59 14.15 -11.03
C VAL A 263 -15.32 14.47 -9.74
N ASP A 264 -15.25 13.50 -8.77
CA ASP A 264 -15.92 13.62 -7.49
C ASP A 264 -15.15 12.79 -6.44
N ALA A 265 -15.08 13.28 -5.17
CA ALA A 265 -14.36 12.64 -4.08
C ALA A 265 -15.02 12.95 -2.72
#